data_9336c5d2fc88c563be359f2b18ca9914
#
_entry.id   9336c5d2fc88c563be359f2b18ca9914
#
_cell.length_a   1.000
_cell.length_b   1.000
_cell.length_c   1.000
_cell.angle_alpha   90.00
_cell.angle_beta   90.00
_cell.angle_gamma   90.00
#
_symmetry.space_group_name_H-M   'P 1'
#
loop_
_entity.id
_entity.type
_entity.pdbx_description
1 polymer ?
#
loop_
_entity_poly.entity_id
_entity_poly.type
_entity_poly.pdbx_seq_one_letter_code
_entity_poly.pdbx_strand_id
1 'polypeptide(L)'
;MNYVITGSIGHISKPIVEQLVANKHNVRVITSSESRKNEIEALGATALIGSVSDASFINNAFTNADAVYLMIPPNWAVTNWFEYQQQVAENYIAAIIKNNIKKVVLLSSIGAHMRKGAGPIDGLGYLEEKLVALSNVDTLALRPSYFFYNLLSMIPLIKQANIIGSNFGGTEKLVLVDTDDIAALAIDALLKLNFNGFNTQYIASDERETSEIASILGTAIDKPNLSWVVFNDEQNLQGLLGAGLSNTIAEGYTQMGKSIREGLIQADYWKNRPSLGKLKLEAFAERFALAYKNS
;
A
#
# COMPACT_ATOMS: atom_id res chain seq x y z
N MET A 1 10.49 22.31 -8.56
CA MET A 1 11.24 21.04 -8.42
C MET A 1 10.67 20.02 -9.40
N ASN A 2 11.46 19.01 -9.72
CA ASN A 2 11.07 17.90 -10.62
C ASN A 2 10.79 16.65 -9.77
N TYR A 3 9.58 16.16 -9.80
CA TYR A 3 9.16 14.97 -9.09
C TYR A 3 8.90 13.80 -10.05
N VAL A 4 9.24 12.58 -9.63
CA VAL A 4 8.80 11.36 -10.29
C VAL A 4 7.95 10.55 -9.34
N ILE A 5 6.74 10.22 -9.76
CA ILE A 5 5.75 9.49 -8.97
C ILE A 5 5.55 8.13 -9.62
N THR A 6 5.78 7.06 -8.87
CA THR A 6 5.47 5.70 -9.30
C THR A 6 4.04 5.31 -8.88
N GLY A 7 3.48 4.24 -9.48
CA GLY A 7 2.17 3.73 -9.12
C GLY A 7 0.98 4.38 -9.82
N SER A 8 1.24 5.08 -10.95
CA SER A 8 0.19 5.71 -11.76
C SER A 8 -0.63 6.74 -10.96
N ILE A 9 -1.94 6.81 -11.20
CA ILE A 9 -2.89 7.72 -10.54
C ILE A 9 -3.97 6.91 -9.82
N GLY A 10 -3.54 6.14 -8.81
CA GLY A 10 -4.44 5.45 -7.87
C GLY A 10 -4.92 6.38 -6.74
N HIS A 11 -5.61 5.80 -5.75
CA HIS A 11 -6.21 6.53 -4.62
C HIS A 11 -5.22 7.38 -3.81
N ILE A 12 -3.95 6.98 -3.75
CA ILE A 12 -2.90 7.71 -3.03
C ILE A 12 -2.14 8.64 -3.98
N SER A 13 -1.71 8.12 -5.13
CA SER A 13 -0.84 8.88 -6.04
C SER A 13 -1.56 10.02 -6.76
N LYS A 14 -2.86 9.88 -7.08
CA LYS A 14 -3.62 10.96 -7.75
C LYS A 14 -3.65 12.25 -6.92
N PRO A 15 -4.06 12.24 -5.64
CA PRO A 15 -4.00 13.44 -4.79
C PRO A 15 -2.59 14.02 -4.66
N ILE A 16 -1.55 13.16 -4.61
CA ILE A 16 -0.15 13.62 -4.58
C ILE A 16 0.16 14.43 -5.85
N VAL A 17 -0.16 13.89 -7.03
CA VAL A 17 0.08 14.54 -8.32
C VAL A 17 -0.64 15.88 -8.39
N GLU A 18 -1.94 15.91 -8.05
CA GLU A 18 -2.76 17.12 -8.04
C GLU A 18 -2.14 18.23 -7.16
N GLN A 19 -1.71 17.89 -5.95
CA GLN A 19 -1.13 18.86 -5.02
C GLN A 19 0.26 19.35 -5.46
N LEU A 20 1.11 18.46 -5.99
CA LEU A 20 2.42 18.89 -6.50
C LEU A 20 2.28 19.80 -7.72
N VAL A 21 1.37 19.51 -8.65
CA VAL A 21 1.09 20.36 -9.82
C VAL A 21 0.49 21.71 -9.38
N ALA A 22 -0.47 21.71 -8.45
CA ALA A 22 -1.06 22.95 -7.91
C ALA A 22 0.00 23.85 -7.25
N ASN A 23 1.05 23.27 -6.69
CA ASN A 23 2.20 23.98 -6.13
C ASN A 23 3.30 24.30 -7.18
N LYS A 24 2.96 24.21 -8.49
CA LYS A 24 3.81 24.59 -9.64
C LYS A 24 5.10 23.77 -9.75
N HIS A 25 5.07 22.50 -9.35
CA HIS A 25 6.17 21.58 -9.57
C HIS A 25 6.00 20.85 -10.91
N ASN A 26 7.12 20.43 -11.51
CA ASN A 26 7.13 19.54 -12.66
C ASN A 26 6.95 18.11 -12.18
N VAL A 27 5.85 17.47 -12.54
CA VAL A 27 5.50 16.13 -12.08
C VAL A 27 5.49 15.16 -13.26
N ARG A 28 6.25 14.09 -13.15
CA ARG A 28 6.24 12.96 -14.09
C ARG A 28 5.66 11.75 -13.37
N VAL A 29 4.71 11.08 -14.01
CA VAL A 29 4.00 9.93 -13.44
C VAL A 29 4.29 8.68 -14.25
N ILE A 30 4.85 7.66 -13.62
CA ILE A 30 5.10 6.36 -14.24
C ILE A 30 3.82 5.52 -14.22
N THR A 31 3.42 5.04 -15.40
CA THR A 31 2.29 4.12 -15.59
C THR A 31 2.63 3.07 -16.63
N SER A 32 2.17 1.82 -16.42
CA SER A 32 2.27 0.77 -17.44
C SER A 32 1.10 0.78 -18.43
N SER A 33 0.08 1.64 -18.19
CA SER A 33 -1.13 1.68 -19.00
C SER A 33 -1.17 2.92 -19.88
N GLU A 34 -1.15 2.73 -21.19
CA GLU A 34 -1.36 3.79 -22.19
C GLU A 34 -2.70 4.52 -21.98
N SER A 35 -3.75 3.81 -21.56
CA SER A 35 -5.07 4.40 -21.32
C SER A 35 -5.10 5.44 -20.21
N ARG A 36 -4.10 5.45 -19.31
CA ARG A 36 -3.97 6.45 -18.23
C ARG A 36 -3.30 7.74 -18.66
N LYS A 37 -2.70 7.77 -19.86
CA LYS A 37 -1.94 8.93 -20.34
C LYS A 37 -2.77 10.21 -20.29
N ASN A 38 -3.92 10.21 -20.96
CA ASN A 38 -4.76 11.40 -21.04
C ASN A 38 -5.23 11.90 -19.68
N GLU A 39 -5.53 10.98 -18.74
CA GLU A 39 -5.93 11.33 -17.39
C GLU A 39 -4.77 11.98 -16.61
N ILE A 40 -3.55 11.45 -16.73
CA ILE A 40 -2.35 12.02 -16.12
C ILE A 40 -2.06 13.42 -16.68
N GLU A 41 -2.11 13.57 -17.99
CA GLU A 41 -1.84 14.85 -18.66
C GLU A 41 -2.92 15.90 -18.36
N ALA A 42 -4.17 15.49 -18.17
CA ALA A 42 -5.26 16.36 -17.73
C ALA A 42 -5.05 16.92 -16.31
N LEU A 43 -4.29 16.23 -15.46
CA LEU A 43 -3.87 16.74 -14.14
C LEU A 43 -2.72 17.77 -14.23
N GLY A 44 -2.15 18.01 -15.42
CA GLY A 44 -0.99 18.88 -15.62
C GLY A 44 0.36 18.19 -15.37
N ALA A 45 0.39 16.88 -15.27
CA ALA A 45 1.61 16.07 -15.14
C ALA A 45 2.02 15.46 -16.50
N THR A 46 3.26 14.99 -16.59
CA THR A 46 3.75 14.25 -17.77
C THR A 46 3.64 12.75 -17.53
N ALA A 47 2.97 12.03 -18.40
CA ALA A 47 2.90 10.58 -18.35
C ALA A 47 4.18 9.94 -18.91
N LEU A 48 4.80 9.05 -18.15
CA LEU A 48 5.89 8.18 -18.57
C LEU A 48 5.37 6.75 -18.64
N ILE A 49 5.23 6.22 -19.86
CA ILE A 49 4.62 4.92 -20.08
C ILE A 49 5.70 3.85 -20.17
N GLY A 50 5.66 2.91 -19.23
CA GLY A 50 6.61 1.80 -19.13
C GLY A 50 6.47 1.02 -17.84
N SER A 51 7.29 -0.02 -17.70
CA SER A 51 7.26 -0.92 -16.55
C SER A 51 8.33 -0.56 -15.53
N VAL A 52 7.98 -0.61 -14.25
CA VAL A 52 8.95 -0.50 -13.14
C VAL A 52 9.93 -1.69 -13.09
N SER A 53 9.61 -2.79 -13.77
CA SER A 53 10.50 -3.94 -13.94
C SER A 53 11.57 -3.74 -15.03
N ASP A 54 11.45 -2.68 -15.85
CA ASP A 54 12.46 -2.32 -16.84
C ASP A 54 13.47 -1.32 -16.25
N ALA A 55 14.68 -1.83 -15.98
CA ALA A 55 15.76 -1.05 -15.39
C ALA A 55 16.16 0.17 -16.25
N SER A 56 16.17 0.01 -17.58
CA SER A 56 16.53 1.09 -18.51
C SER A 56 15.47 2.19 -18.50
N PHE A 57 14.20 1.79 -18.51
CA PHE A 57 13.08 2.73 -18.41
C PHE A 57 13.11 3.52 -17.09
N ILE A 58 13.25 2.84 -15.95
CA ILE A 58 13.29 3.50 -14.63
C ILE A 58 14.47 4.44 -14.53
N ASN A 59 15.65 4.02 -14.98
CA ASN A 59 16.81 4.89 -15.00
C ASN A 59 16.55 6.19 -15.82
N ASN A 60 15.97 6.08 -16.99
CA ASN A 60 15.62 7.24 -17.82
C ASN A 60 14.52 8.10 -17.19
N ALA A 61 13.51 7.47 -16.60
CA ALA A 61 12.41 8.17 -15.93
C ALA A 61 12.89 9.02 -14.73
N PHE A 62 13.96 8.61 -14.05
CA PHE A 62 14.51 9.33 -12.89
C PHE A 62 15.50 10.45 -13.27
N THR A 63 15.86 10.59 -14.55
CA THR A 63 16.78 11.64 -14.99
C THR A 63 16.28 13.04 -14.59
N ASN A 64 17.15 13.84 -13.96
CA ASN A 64 16.87 15.19 -13.48
C ASN A 64 15.69 15.27 -12.46
N ALA A 65 15.38 14.20 -11.73
CA ALA A 65 14.44 14.28 -10.62
C ALA A 65 15.13 14.84 -9.37
N ASP A 66 14.48 15.76 -8.68
CA ASP A 66 14.91 16.28 -7.37
C ASP A 66 14.46 15.36 -6.24
N ALA A 67 13.25 14.78 -6.37
CA ALA A 67 12.69 13.83 -5.42
C ALA A 67 11.81 12.78 -6.13
N VAL A 68 11.70 11.61 -5.52
CA VAL A 68 10.87 10.52 -6.03
C VAL A 68 9.91 10.00 -4.97
N TYR A 69 8.69 9.67 -5.40
CA TYR A 69 7.75 8.88 -4.62
C TYR A 69 7.74 7.46 -5.16
N LEU A 70 8.07 6.51 -4.31
CA LEU A 70 8.20 5.11 -4.67
C LEU A 70 7.07 4.27 -4.08
N MET A 71 6.53 3.39 -4.89
CA MET A 71 5.72 2.25 -4.49
C MET A 71 6.04 1.07 -5.40
N ILE A 72 5.91 -0.14 -4.90
CA ILE A 72 6.00 -1.36 -5.72
C ILE A 72 4.57 -1.74 -6.11
N PRO A 73 4.17 -1.59 -7.39
CA PRO A 73 2.82 -1.94 -7.80
C PRO A 73 2.60 -3.45 -7.71
N PRO A 74 1.41 -3.91 -7.28
CA PRO A 74 1.11 -5.33 -7.33
C PRO A 74 1.11 -5.84 -8.77
N ASN A 75 1.66 -7.03 -8.97
CA ASN A 75 1.62 -7.72 -10.26
C ASN A 75 1.09 -9.15 -10.03
N TRP A 76 -0.19 -9.35 -10.33
CA TRP A 76 -0.88 -10.61 -10.10
C TRP A 76 -0.51 -11.71 -11.11
N ALA A 77 0.17 -11.35 -12.19
CA ALA A 77 0.55 -12.26 -13.28
C ALA A 77 1.89 -12.96 -13.05
N VAL A 78 2.67 -12.54 -12.04
CA VAL A 78 3.99 -13.14 -11.77
C VAL A 78 3.87 -14.45 -11.00
N THR A 79 4.78 -15.37 -11.27
CA THR A 79 4.84 -16.65 -10.56
C THR A 79 5.50 -16.55 -9.20
N ASN A 80 6.44 -15.62 -9.03
CA ASN A 80 7.10 -15.36 -7.75
C ASN A 80 7.02 -13.87 -7.41
N TRP A 81 6.16 -13.56 -6.45
CA TRP A 81 5.91 -12.16 -6.10
C TRP A 81 7.10 -11.50 -5.41
N PHE A 82 7.81 -12.24 -4.55
CA PHE A 82 8.96 -11.69 -3.84
C PHE A 82 10.12 -11.37 -4.80
N GLU A 83 10.41 -12.24 -5.76
CA GLU A 83 11.43 -11.98 -6.79
C GLU A 83 11.08 -10.75 -7.65
N TYR A 84 9.80 -10.62 -8.03
CA TYR A 84 9.33 -9.42 -8.72
C TYR A 84 9.57 -8.16 -7.91
N GLN A 85 9.21 -8.17 -6.62
CA GLN A 85 9.41 -7.02 -5.74
C GLN A 85 10.89 -6.70 -5.54
N GLN A 86 11.75 -7.72 -5.41
CA GLN A 86 13.20 -7.54 -5.34
C GLN A 86 13.74 -6.90 -6.63
N GLN A 87 13.33 -7.37 -7.79
CA GLN A 87 13.74 -6.79 -9.07
C GLN A 87 13.35 -5.32 -9.17
N VAL A 88 12.12 -4.97 -8.82
CA VAL A 88 11.67 -3.57 -8.83
C VAL A 88 12.49 -2.73 -7.84
N ALA A 89 12.75 -3.25 -6.64
CA ALA A 89 13.57 -2.58 -5.64
C ALA A 89 14.99 -2.31 -6.15
N GLU A 90 15.66 -3.30 -6.76
CA GLU A 90 17.00 -3.13 -7.33
C GLU A 90 17.01 -2.10 -8.48
N ASN A 91 15.97 -2.09 -9.34
CA ASN A 91 15.84 -1.09 -10.40
C ASN A 91 15.74 0.33 -9.81
N TYR A 92 14.95 0.51 -8.74
CA TYR A 92 14.83 1.81 -8.06
C TYR A 92 16.16 2.23 -7.44
N ILE A 93 16.83 1.35 -6.72
CA ILE A 93 18.13 1.63 -6.08
C ILE A 93 19.18 2.02 -7.13
N ALA A 94 19.29 1.25 -8.21
CA ALA A 94 20.23 1.55 -9.29
C ALA A 94 19.96 2.93 -9.93
N ALA A 95 18.68 3.26 -10.18
CA ALA A 95 18.28 4.54 -10.75
C ALA A 95 18.51 5.71 -9.79
N ILE A 96 18.25 5.55 -8.50
CA ILE A 96 18.53 6.54 -7.46
C ILE A 96 20.02 6.89 -7.43
N ILE A 97 20.88 5.86 -7.39
CA ILE A 97 22.34 6.04 -7.37
C ILE A 97 22.80 6.73 -8.66
N LYS A 98 22.40 6.22 -9.82
CA LYS A 98 22.86 6.72 -11.12
C LYS A 98 22.43 8.16 -11.39
N ASN A 99 21.23 8.55 -10.96
CA ASN A 99 20.70 9.90 -11.15
C ASN A 99 20.96 10.83 -9.95
N ASN A 100 21.71 10.36 -8.95
CA ASN A 100 22.06 11.14 -7.75
C ASN A 100 20.84 11.73 -7.02
N ILE A 101 19.74 10.95 -6.96
CA ILE A 101 18.52 11.34 -6.25
C ILE A 101 18.82 11.48 -4.76
N LYS A 102 18.35 12.57 -4.14
CA LYS A 102 18.62 12.88 -2.74
C LYS A 102 17.45 12.69 -1.80
N LYS A 103 16.24 12.75 -2.31
CA LYS A 103 15.01 12.70 -1.51
C LYS A 103 14.06 11.61 -2.03
N VAL A 104 13.71 10.71 -1.15
CA VAL A 104 12.82 9.57 -1.44
C VAL A 104 11.68 9.54 -0.42
N VAL A 105 10.44 9.52 -0.88
CA VAL A 105 9.28 9.14 -0.08
C VAL A 105 8.82 7.77 -0.56
N LEU A 106 8.88 6.78 0.32
CA LEU A 106 8.51 5.41 0.02
C LEU A 106 7.13 5.08 0.62
N LEU A 107 6.19 4.61 -0.19
CA LEU A 107 5.02 3.91 0.31
C LEU A 107 5.45 2.49 0.68
N SER A 108 5.78 2.31 1.93
CA SER A 108 6.09 1.04 2.55
C SER A 108 4.85 0.40 3.18
N SER A 109 4.96 -0.34 4.25
CA SER A 109 3.85 -0.97 4.96
C SER A 109 4.15 -1.19 6.44
N ILE A 110 3.11 -1.23 7.25
CA ILE A 110 3.18 -1.91 8.56
C ILE A 110 3.72 -3.32 8.34
N GLY A 111 4.61 -3.81 9.22
CA GLY A 111 5.24 -5.13 9.05
C GLY A 111 6.54 -5.14 8.23
N ALA A 112 6.89 -4.07 7.49
CA ALA A 112 8.14 -4.00 6.73
C ALA A 112 9.40 -4.17 7.60
N HIS A 113 9.32 -3.88 8.90
CA HIS A 113 10.40 -4.09 9.87
C HIS A 113 10.79 -5.57 10.02
N MET A 114 9.89 -6.50 9.73
CA MET A 114 10.13 -7.94 9.84
C MET A 114 11.08 -8.47 8.77
N ARG A 115 11.09 -7.86 7.58
CA ARG A 115 11.89 -8.19 6.39
C ARG A 115 11.62 -9.58 5.81
N LYS A 116 11.04 -10.49 6.58
CA LYS A 116 10.66 -11.83 6.18
C LYS A 116 9.53 -12.34 7.07
N GLY A 117 8.58 -13.06 6.47
CA GLY A 117 7.47 -13.66 7.21
C GLY A 117 6.20 -12.80 7.23
N ALA A 118 6.21 -11.66 6.55
CA ALA A 118 5.04 -10.80 6.36
C ALA A 118 4.40 -10.96 4.97
N GLY A 119 4.78 -12.01 4.22
CA GLY A 119 4.21 -12.34 2.91
C GLY A 119 4.42 -11.21 1.89
N PRO A 120 3.33 -10.61 1.34
CA PRO A 120 3.44 -9.56 0.32
C PRO A 120 4.22 -8.31 0.77
N ILE A 121 4.46 -8.15 2.06
CA ILE A 121 5.17 -7.00 2.63
C ILE A 121 6.70 -7.21 2.62
N ASP A 122 7.16 -8.45 2.48
CA ASP A 122 8.59 -8.80 2.56
C ASP A 122 9.45 -8.02 1.55
N GLY A 123 8.92 -7.80 0.33
CA GLY A 123 9.61 -7.00 -0.68
C GLY A 123 9.73 -5.52 -0.35
N LEU A 124 8.79 -4.96 0.43
CA LEU A 124 8.89 -3.60 0.93
C LEU A 124 9.96 -3.50 2.03
N GLY A 125 10.03 -4.49 2.92
CA GLY A 125 11.10 -4.61 3.91
C GLY A 125 12.48 -4.71 3.25
N TYR A 126 12.58 -5.45 2.14
CA TYR A 126 13.80 -5.54 1.33
C TYR A 126 14.18 -4.17 0.74
N LEU A 127 13.22 -3.42 0.16
CA LEU A 127 13.49 -2.09 -0.39
C LEU A 127 13.92 -1.10 0.71
N GLU A 128 13.28 -1.13 1.89
CA GLU A 128 13.72 -0.31 3.03
C GLU A 128 15.19 -0.62 3.41
N GLU A 129 15.57 -1.90 3.47
CA GLU A 129 16.94 -2.29 3.78
C GLU A 129 17.96 -1.74 2.79
N LYS A 130 17.63 -1.78 1.50
CA LYS A 130 18.49 -1.21 0.46
C LYS A 130 18.59 0.31 0.57
N LEU A 131 17.48 0.99 0.86
CA LEU A 131 17.48 2.46 1.04
C LEU A 131 18.26 2.89 2.29
N VAL A 132 18.18 2.15 3.40
CA VAL A 132 18.99 2.38 4.62
C VAL A 132 20.49 2.37 4.31
N ALA A 133 20.94 1.53 3.38
CA ALA A 133 22.35 1.42 3.00
C ALA A 133 22.86 2.62 2.17
N LEU A 134 21.97 3.51 1.70
CA LEU A 134 22.34 4.68 0.89
C LEU A 134 22.59 5.90 1.76
N SER A 135 23.82 6.10 2.22
CA SER A 135 24.22 7.19 3.16
C SER A 135 23.97 8.62 2.62
N ASN A 136 23.85 8.79 1.31
CA ASN A 136 23.67 10.09 0.65
C ASN A 136 22.23 10.32 0.15
N VAL A 137 21.28 9.52 0.61
CA VAL A 137 19.87 9.59 0.25
C VAL A 137 19.03 9.73 1.50
N ASP A 138 18.28 10.79 1.59
CA ASP A 138 17.31 10.98 2.65
C ASP A 138 16.00 10.28 2.27
N THR A 139 15.54 9.38 3.11
CA THR A 139 14.35 8.58 2.87
C THR A 139 13.35 8.74 3.99
N LEU A 140 12.08 8.95 3.64
CA LEU A 140 10.95 8.78 4.53
C LEU A 140 10.12 7.58 4.06
N ALA A 141 10.16 6.48 4.80
CA ALA A 141 9.35 5.30 4.58
C ALA A 141 8.02 5.45 5.34
N LEU A 142 6.94 5.64 4.62
CA LEU A 142 5.58 5.66 5.13
C LEU A 142 5.11 4.23 5.33
N ARG A 143 4.76 3.85 6.55
CA ARG A 143 4.29 2.51 6.92
C ARG A 143 2.79 2.54 7.24
N PRO A 144 1.90 2.62 6.21
CA PRO A 144 0.47 2.54 6.43
C PRO A 144 0.08 1.16 6.97
N SER A 145 -1.00 1.16 7.73
CA SER A 145 -1.64 -0.02 8.29
C SER A 145 -2.49 -0.75 7.25
N TYR A 146 -3.35 -1.67 7.68
CA TYR A 146 -4.26 -2.40 6.80
C TYR A 146 -5.27 -1.42 6.15
N PHE A 147 -5.27 -1.35 4.82
CA PHE A 147 -6.13 -0.40 4.10
C PHE A 147 -7.60 -0.76 4.27
N PHE A 148 -8.46 0.23 4.55
CA PHE A 148 -9.91 0.02 4.49
C PHE A 148 -10.34 -0.57 3.15
N TYR A 149 -9.72 -0.16 2.04
CA TYR A 149 -10.00 -0.69 0.70
C TYR A 149 -9.83 -2.20 0.58
N ASN A 150 -8.96 -2.83 1.39
CA ASN A 150 -8.79 -4.27 1.37
C ASN A 150 -10.06 -5.02 1.81
N LEU A 151 -10.91 -4.37 2.62
CA LEU A 151 -12.19 -4.94 3.05
C LEU A 151 -13.18 -5.14 1.89
N LEU A 152 -13.02 -4.41 0.78
CA LEU A 152 -13.85 -4.61 -0.42
C LEU A 152 -13.67 -6.00 -1.04
N SER A 153 -12.50 -6.61 -0.89
CA SER A 153 -12.24 -7.98 -1.38
C SER A 153 -13.09 -9.04 -0.67
N MET A 154 -13.70 -8.71 0.45
CA MET A 154 -14.56 -9.61 1.22
C MET A 154 -16.02 -9.60 0.76
N ILE A 155 -16.40 -8.68 -0.14
CA ILE A 155 -17.78 -8.58 -0.66
C ILE A 155 -18.30 -9.91 -1.28
N PRO A 156 -17.51 -10.62 -2.11
CA PRO A 156 -17.97 -11.91 -2.64
C PRO A 156 -18.31 -12.94 -1.55
N LEU A 157 -17.50 -13.02 -0.50
CA LEU A 157 -17.74 -13.93 0.63
C LEU A 157 -19.02 -13.56 1.38
N ILE A 158 -19.25 -12.25 1.59
CA ILE A 158 -20.49 -11.77 2.22
C ILE A 158 -21.73 -12.15 1.39
N LYS A 159 -21.66 -12.00 0.06
CA LYS A 159 -22.76 -12.34 -0.84
C LYS A 159 -23.05 -13.84 -0.90
N GLN A 160 -21.99 -14.67 -0.87
CA GLN A 160 -22.12 -16.12 -1.00
C GLN A 160 -22.49 -16.80 0.32
N ALA A 161 -21.88 -16.40 1.43
CA ALA A 161 -21.96 -17.11 2.70
C ALA A 161 -22.51 -16.26 3.86
N ASN A 162 -22.79 -14.96 3.65
CA ASN A 162 -23.23 -14.03 4.68
C ASN A 162 -22.26 -13.94 5.88
N ILE A 163 -20.96 -14.06 5.62
CA ILE A 163 -19.89 -13.90 6.59
C ILE A 163 -18.80 -13.01 6.01
N ILE A 164 -17.97 -12.45 6.88
CA ILE A 164 -16.71 -11.79 6.56
C ILE A 164 -15.60 -12.51 7.35
N GLY A 165 -14.38 -12.60 6.83
CA GLY A 165 -13.36 -13.31 7.60
C GLY A 165 -12.03 -13.47 6.88
N SER A 166 -11.04 -13.92 7.66
CA SER A 166 -9.68 -14.25 7.21
C SER A 166 -9.06 -15.23 8.20
N ASN A 167 -7.80 -15.63 8.00
CA ASN A 167 -7.06 -16.42 8.99
C ASN A 167 -6.47 -15.58 10.14
N PHE A 168 -6.99 -14.36 10.33
CA PHE A 168 -6.71 -13.49 11.48
C PHE A 168 -8.03 -12.93 12.03
N GLY A 169 -7.98 -12.46 13.27
CA GLY A 169 -9.13 -11.91 14.00
C GLY A 169 -9.08 -12.30 15.45
N GLY A 170 -10.19 -12.12 16.17
CA GLY A 170 -10.31 -12.32 17.61
C GLY A 170 -10.38 -10.99 18.34
N THR A 171 -9.85 -10.95 19.58
CA THR A 171 -9.89 -9.77 20.45
C THR A 171 -8.75 -8.78 20.19
N GLU A 172 -7.75 -9.17 19.39
CA GLU A 172 -6.68 -8.27 19.02
C GLU A 172 -7.16 -7.25 17.99
N LYS A 173 -6.79 -5.99 18.22
CA LYS A 173 -7.16 -4.92 17.31
C LYS A 173 -6.38 -5.01 16.00
N LEU A 174 -7.10 -4.96 14.89
CA LEU A 174 -6.52 -4.68 13.58
C LEU A 174 -6.33 -3.18 13.44
N VAL A 175 -5.12 -2.77 13.08
CA VAL A 175 -4.80 -1.38 12.79
C VAL A 175 -5.15 -1.09 11.34
N LEU A 176 -5.95 -0.06 11.10
CA LEU A 176 -6.59 0.24 9.83
C LEU A 176 -6.22 1.65 9.36
N VAL A 177 -6.25 1.90 8.04
CA VAL A 177 -5.96 3.22 7.47
C VAL A 177 -6.81 3.52 6.23
N ASP A 178 -7.26 4.77 6.11
CA ASP A 178 -7.83 5.29 4.86
C ASP A 178 -6.71 5.79 3.92
N THR A 179 -6.90 5.62 2.62
CA THR A 179 -5.95 6.07 1.60
C THR A 179 -5.78 7.58 1.56
N ASP A 180 -6.79 8.34 1.97
CA ASP A 180 -6.73 9.80 2.00
C ASP A 180 -5.79 10.29 3.13
N ASP A 181 -5.76 9.60 4.30
CA ASP A 181 -4.82 9.90 5.38
C ASP A 181 -3.37 9.57 4.96
N ILE A 182 -3.17 8.51 4.15
CA ILE A 182 -1.86 8.19 3.57
C ILE A 182 -1.42 9.29 2.59
N ALA A 183 -2.31 9.67 1.68
CA ALA A 183 -2.04 10.70 0.68
C ALA A 183 -1.69 12.04 1.34
N ALA A 184 -2.41 12.44 2.38
CA ALA A 184 -2.16 13.68 3.11
C ALA A 184 -0.73 13.74 3.69
N LEU A 185 -0.26 12.65 4.31
CA LEU A 185 1.10 12.57 4.84
C LEU A 185 2.17 12.51 3.74
N ALA A 186 1.91 11.78 2.66
CA ALA A 186 2.82 11.74 1.53
C ALA A 186 2.97 13.10 0.85
N ILE A 187 1.87 13.85 0.70
CA ILE A 187 1.86 15.22 0.17
C ILE A 187 2.68 16.14 1.06
N ASP A 188 2.45 16.12 2.37
CA ASP A 188 3.18 16.95 3.32
C ASP A 188 4.68 16.67 3.26
N ALA A 189 5.07 15.39 3.22
CA ALA A 189 6.45 14.96 3.10
C ALA A 189 7.12 15.42 1.80
N LEU A 190 6.43 15.30 0.66
CA LEU A 190 6.95 15.69 -0.65
C LEU A 190 7.05 17.21 -0.82
N LEU A 191 6.10 17.97 -0.27
CA LEU A 191 6.14 19.43 -0.34
C LEU A 191 7.22 20.04 0.58
N LYS A 192 7.47 19.44 1.75
CA LYS A 192 8.42 19.98 2.74
C LYS A 192 9.83 19.43 2.57
N LEU A 193 10.00 18.16 2.21
CA LEU A 193 11.28 17.43 2.11
C LEU A 193 12.21 17.63 3.32
N ASN A 194 11.64 17.79 4.51
CA ASN A 194 12.34 18.17 5.75
C ASN A 194 12.79 16.96 6.59
N PHE A 195 13.04 15.84 5.96
CA PHE A 195 13.58 14.63 6.58
C PHE A 195 15.03 14.39 6.15
N ASN A 196 15.85 13.85 7.05
CA ASN A 196 17.27 13.59 6.83
C ASN A 196 17.61 12.17 7.27
N GLY A 197 18.48 11.49 6.51
CA GLY A 197 18.78 10.08 6.70
C GLY A 197 17.55 9.19 6.42
N PHE A 198 17.53 7.99 6.98
CA PHE A 198 16.40 7.07 6.85
C PHE A 198 15.46 7.20 8.04
N ASN A 199 14.21 7.53 7.75
CA ASN A 199 13.14 7.67 8.75
C ASN A 199 11.95 6.80 8.39
N THR A 200 11.20 6.35 9.39
CA THR A 200 9.95 5.62 9.22
C THR A 200 8.81 6.38 9.89
N GLN A 201 7.62 6.37 9.28
CA GLN A 201 6.42 6.95 9.87
C GLN A 201 5.24 6.02 9.69
N TYR A 202 4.67 5.57 10.80
CA TYR A 202 3.43 4.78 10.80
C TYR A 202 2.22 5.67 10.50
N ILE A 203 1.24 5.11 9.77
CA ILE A 203 0.00 5.78 9.42
C ILE A 203 -1.17 4.86 9.75
N ALA A 204 -2.06 5.32 10.59
CA ALA A 204 -3.27 4.61 10.98
C ALA A 204 -4.42 5.60 11.13
N SER A 205 -5.61 5.20 10.72
CA SER A 205 -6.85 5.97 10.85
C SER A 205 -7.72 5.44 11.99
N ASP A 206 -7.70 4.12 12.20
CA ASP A 206 -8.56 3.46 13.18
C ASP A 206 -7.90 2.17 13.72
N GLU A 207 -8.41 1.69 14.88
CA GLU A 207 -7.96 0.47 15.54
C GLU A 207 -9.20 -0.25 16.07
N ARG A 208 -9.58 -1.36 15.45
CA ARG A 208 -10.83 -2.07 15.71
C ARG A 208 -10.62 -3.56 15.91
N GLU A 209 -11.37 -4.16 16.82
CA GLU A 209 -11.55 -5.60 16.81
C GLU A 209 -12.27 -6.03 15.52
N THR A 210 -11.99 -7.24 15.06
CA THR A 210 -12.61 -7.72 13.80
C THR A 210 -14.12 -7.90 13.92
N SER A 211 -14.64 -8.15 15.11
CA SER A 211 -16.07 -8.14 15.45
C SER A 211 -16.71 -6.76 15.25
N GLU A 212 -16.04 -5.69 15.65
CA GLU A 212 -16.50 -4.32 15.40
C GLU A 212 -16.52 -4.00 13.90
N ILE A 213 -15.47 -4.43 13.14
CA ILE A 213 -15.41 -4.26 11.69
C ILE A 213 -16.63 -4.93 11.03
N ALA A 214 -16.91 -6.19 11.40
CA ALA A 214 -18.06 -6.91 10.86
C ALA A 214 -19.39 -6.21 11.19
N SER A 215 -19.56 -5.72 12.42
CA SER A 215 -20.77 -5.02 12.85
C SER A 215 -21.00 -3.71 12.10
N ILE A 216 -19.94 -2.88 11.95
CA ILE A 216 -20.01 -1.58 11.25
C ILE A 216 -20.35 -1.80 9.77
N LEU A 217 -19.61 -2.68 9.09
CA LEU A 217 -19.86 -2.98 7.67
C LEU A 217 -21.21 -3.66 7.48
N GLY A 218 -21.58 -4.59 8.37
CA GLY A 218 -22.87 -5.28 8.32
C GLY A 218 -24.04 -4.31 8.46
N THR A 219 -23.97 -3.36 9.38
CA THR A 219 -24.98 -2.32 9.54
C THR A 219 -25.12 -1.48 8.28
N ALA A 220 -24.01 -1.10 7.64
CA ALA A 220 -24.03 -0.27 6.43
C ALA A 220 -24.65 -0.97 5.20
N ILE A 221 -24.70 -2.31 5.19
CA ILE A 221 -25.26 -3.10 4.08
C ILE A 221 -26.56 -3.85 4.45
N ASP A 222 -27.25 -3.41 5.50
CA ASP A 222 -28.50 -4.02 6.01
C ASP A 222 -28.35 -5.50 6.42
N LYS A 223 -27.18 -5.87 6.94
CA LYS A 223 -26.86 -7.21 7.48
C LYS A 223 -26.34 -7.13 8.92
N PRO A 224 -27.16 -6.74 9.90
CA PRO A 224 -26.71 -6.47 11.26
C PRO A 224 -26.13 -7.69 11.99
N ASN A 225 -26.39 -8.90 11.48
CA ASN A 225 -25.86 -10.15 12.01
C ASN A 225 -24.58 -10.62 11.28
N LEU A 226 -23.97 -9.78 10.45
CA LEU A 226 -22.71 -10.12 9.79
C LEU A 226 -21.65 -10.37 10.85
N SER A 227 -20.95 -11.50 10.77
CA SER A 227 -19.93 -11.90 11.74
C SER A 227 -18.59 -12.12 11.09
N TRP A 228 -17.52 -11.81 11.82
CA TRP A 228 -16.16 -12.15 11.41
C TRP A 228 -15.85 -13.61 11.78
N VAL A 229 -15.45 -14.39 10.80
CA VAL A 229 -15.03 -15.77 10.96
C VAL A 229 -13.51 -15.86 10.85
N VAL A 230 -12.87 -16.47 11.83
CA VAL A 230 -11.44 -16.76 11.75
C VAL A 230 -11.24 -18.13 11.17
N PHE A 231 -10.74 -18.16 9.94
CA PHE A 231 -10.38 -19.42 9.26
C PHE A 231 -9.04 -19.95 9.79
N ASN A 232 -8.82 -21.27 9.71
CA ASN A 232 -7.47 -21.79 9.84
C ASN A 232 -6.66 -21.47 8.56
N ASP A 233 -5.31 -21.64 8.63
CA ASP A 233 -4.44 -21.26 7.53
C ASP A 233 -4.72 -22.07 6.24
N GLU A 234 -5.08 -23.36 6.38
CA GLU A 234 -5.43 -24.20 5.25
C GLU A 234 -6.75 -23.73 4.58
N GLN A 235 -7.79 -23.44 5.37
CA GLN A 235 -9.05 -22.92 4.84
C GLN A 235 -8.85 -21.59 4.11
N ASN A 236 -8.02 -20.70 4.67
CA ASN A 236 -7.70 -19.42 4.05
C ASN A 236 -6.95 -19.61 2.73
N LEU A 237 -5.95 -20.49 2.71
CA LEU A 237 -5.18 -20.83 1.51
C LEU A 237 -6.11 -21.35 0.40
N GLN A 238 -6.95 -22.34 0.72
CA GLN A 238 -7.88 -22.94 -0.25
C GLN A 238 -8.90 -21.90 -0.76
N GLY A 239 -9.39 -21.01 0.11
CA GLY A 239 -10.27 -19.90 -0.28
C GLY A 239 -9.61 -18.95 -1.27
N LEU A 240 -8.35 -18.58 -1.05
CA LEU A 240 -7.59 -17.71 -1.95
C LEU A 240 -7.29 -18.38 -3.30
N LEU A 241 -6.93 -19.66 -3.29
CA LEU A 241 -6.74 -20.46 -4.51
C LEU A 241 -8.06 -20.59 -5.29
N GLY A 242 -9.16 -20.84 -4.59
CA GLY A 242 -10.51 -20.89 -5.17
C GLY A 242 -10.97 -19.56 -5.78
N ALA A 243 -10.47 -18.45 -5.26
CA ALA A 243 -10.66 -17.10 -5.82
C ALA A 243 -9.75 -16.79 -7.02
N GLY A 244 -8.90 -17.74 -7.45
CA GLY A 244 -8.05 -17.64 -8.65
C GLY A 244 -6.67 -17.04 -8.43
N LEU A 245 -6.22 -16.89 -7.19
CA LEU A 245 -4.85 -16.44 -6.91
C LEU A 245 -3.85 -17.57 -7.20
N SER A 246 -2.63 -17.21 -7.66
CA SER A 246 -1.55 -18.19 -7.81
C SER A 246 -1.10 -18.73 -6.44
N ASN A 247 -0.48 -19.92 -6.42
CA ASN A 247 -0.01 -20.55 -5.18
C ASN A 247 0.86 -19.61 -4.34
N THR A 248 1.88 -18.98 -4.94
CA THR A 248 2.81 -18.11 -4.21
C THR A 248 2.12 -16.89 -3.62
N ILE A 249 1.13 -16.33 -4.32
CA ILE A 249 0.35 -15.18 -3.82
C ILE A 249 -0.57 -15.64 -2.68
N ALA A 250 -1.29 -16.75 -2.83
CA ALA A 250 -2.18 -17.30 -1.82
C ALA A 250 -1.42 -17.69 -0.54
N GLU A 251 -0.27 -18.35 -0.68
CA GLU A 251 0.64 -18.66 0.43
C GLU A 251 1.15 -17.39 1.12
N GLY A 252 1.56 -16.37 0.36
CA GLY A 252 2.01 -15.09 0.90
C GLY A 252 0.93 -14.39 1.72
N TYR A 253 -0.30 -14.31 1.21
CA TYR A 253 -1.42 -13.73 1.96
C TYR A 253 -1.80 -14.54 3.20
N THR A 254 -1.73 -15.87 3.12
CA THR A 254 -1.97 -16.73 4.27
C THR A 254 -0.89 -16.53 5.34
N GLN A 255 0.37 -16.41 4.94
CA GLN A 255 1.48 -16.08 5.84
C GLN A 255 1.29 -14.71 6.48
N MET A 256 0.89 -13.69 5.71
CA MET A 256 0.60 -12.35 6.23
C MET A 256 -0.50 -12.41 7.30
N GLY A 257 -1.60 -13.10 7.02
CA GLY A 257 -2.70 -13.24 7.97
C GLY A 257 -2.28 -13.97 9.25
N LYS A 258 -1.46 -15.03 9.14
CA LYS A 258 -0.85 -15.69 10.30
C LYS A 258 -0.02 -14.71 11.13
N SER A 259 0.82 -13.90 10.50
CA SER A 259 1.67 -12.94 11.19
C SER A 259 0.88 -11.77 11.80
N ILE A 260 -0.30 -11.41 11.25
CA ILE A 260 -1.25 -10.49 11.89
C ILE A 260 -1.82 -11.14 13.15
N ARG A 261 -2.30 -12.38 13.07
CA ARG A 261 -2.86 -13.13 14.21
C ARG A 261 -1.87 -13.33 15.34
N GLU A 262 -0.59 -13.50 15.02
CA GLU A 262 0.50 -13.64 15.99
C GLU A 262 0.99 -12.29 16.54
N GLY A 263 0.42 -11.16 16.09
CA GLY A 263 0.78 -9.82 16.51
C GLY A 263 2.11 -9.30 15.95
N LEU A 264 2.80 -10.08 15.11
CA LEU A 264 4.15 -9.76 14.62
C LEU A 264 4.17 -8.54 13.71
N ILE A 265 3.24 -8.45 12.76
CA ILE A 265 3.15 -7.33 11.81
C ILE A 265 2.93 -5.99 12.53
N GLN A 266 2.14 -6.00 13.60
CA GLN A 266 1.77 -4.80 14.34
C GLN A 266 2.70 -4.51 15.53
N ALA A 267 3.65 -5.40 15.85
CA ALA A 267 4.49 -5.28 17.04
C ALA A 267 5.28 -3.98 17.13
N ASP A 268 5.84 -3.53 16.02
CA ASP A 268 6.61 -2.29 15.97
C ASP A 268 5.72 -1.04 15.93
N TYR A 269 4.53 -1.16 15.32
CA TYR A 269 3.51 -0.10 15.35
C TYR A 269 3.11 0.26 16.79
N TRP A 270 2.83 -0.72 17.64
CA TRP A 270 2.40 -0.47 19.03
C TRP A 270 3.48 0.24 19.87
N LYS A 271 4.76 0.05 19.55
CA LYS A 271 5.87 0.77 20.17
C LYS A 271 6.01 2.21 19.66
N ASN A 272 5.60 2.45 18.42
CA ASN A 272 5.74 3.72 17.70
C ASN A 272 4.38 4.28 17.25
N ARG A 273 3.33 4.03 18.04
CA ARG A 273 1.95 4.36 17.72
C ARG A 273 1.77 5.86 17.42
N PRO A 274 1.33 6.23 16.20
CA PRO A 274 1.10 7.62 15.83
C PRO A 274 -0.24 8.14 16.39
N SER A 275 -0.49 9.44 16.24
CA SER A 275 -1.84 9.96 16.32
C SER A 275 -2.68 9.39 15.17
N LEU A 276 -3.88 8.93 15.46
CA LEU A 276 -4.77 8.37 14.45
C LEU A 276 -5.27 9.46 13.50
N GLY A 277 -5.40 9.11 12.23
CA GLY A 277 -5.98 9.94 11.20
C GLY A 277 -7.45 10.28 11.45
N LYS A 278 -8.00 11.14 10.61
CA LYS A 278 -9.34 11.70 10.80
C LYS A 278 -10.44 10.77 10.32
N LEU A 279 -10.18 9.98 9.28
CA LEU A 279 -11.19 9.13 8.65
C LEU A 279 -11.33 7.83 9.44
N LYS A 280 -12.55 7.53 9.92
CA LYS A 280 -12.87 6.33 10.68
C LYS A 280 -13.59 5.30 9.82
N LEU A 281 -13.64 4.07 10.31
CA LEU A 281 -14.24 2.96 9.58
C LEU A 281 -15.70 3.23 9.21
N GLU A 282 -16.44 3.97 10.04
CA GLU A 282 -17.82 4.36 9.78
C GLU A 282 -17.96 5.21 8.50
N ALA A 283 -17.04 6.13 8.27
CA ALA A 283 -17.03 6.93 7.03
C ALA A 283 -16.68 6.07 5.79
N PHE A 284 -15.80 5.08 5.94
CA PHE A 284 -15.52 4.13 4.88
C PHE A 284 -16.69 3.17 4.62
N ALA A 285 -17.47 2.82 5.64
CA ALA A 285 -18.60 1.91 5.53
C ALA A 285 -19.66 2.40 4.51
N GLU A 286 -19.80 3.70 4.31
CA GLU A 286 -20.65 4.27 3.25
C GLU A 286 -20.13 3.91 1.84
N ARG A 287 -18.80 4.02 1.63
CA ARG A 287 -18.15 3.62 0.37
C ARG A 287 -18.25 2.10 0.16
N PHE A 288 -18.12 1.33 1.25
CA PHE A 288 -18.28 -0.12 1.23
C PHE A 288 -19.69 -0.53 0.82
N ALA A 289 -20.72 0.11 1.40
CA ALA A 289 -22.10 -0.17 1.08
C ALA A 289 -22.44 0.13 -0.40
N LEU A 290 -21.90 1.22 -0.94
CA LEU A 290 -22.06 1.55 -2.36
C LEU A 290 -21.40 0.48 -3.26
N ALA A 291 -20.19 0.02 -2.92
CA ALA A 291 -19.50 -1.04 -3.65
C ALA A 291 -20.26 -2.37 -3.56
N TYR A 292 -20.76 -2.71 -2.37
CA TYR A 292 -21.57 -3.92 -2.14
C TYR A 292 -22.85 -3.93 -2.97
N LYS A 293 -23.52 -2.79 -3.13
CA LYS A 293 -24.74 -2.64 -3.93
C LYS A 293 -24.47 -2.81 -5.43
N ASN A 294 -23.30 -2.37 -5.90
CA ASN A 294 -22.94 -2.33 -7.32
C ASN A 294 -22.17 -3.58 -7.81
N SER A 295 -21.86 -4.52 -6.94
CA SER A 295 -21.07 -5.74 -7.23
C SER A 295 -21.91 -6.98 -7.56
#